data_92b862bb676cd5c7c7a077c493eb68e6
#
_entry.id   92b862bb676cd5c7c7a077c493eb68e6
#
_cell.length_a   1.000
_cell.length_b   1.000
_cell.length_c   1.000
_cell.angle_alpha   90.00
_cell.angle_beta   90.00
_cell.angle_gamma   90.00
#
_symmetry.space_group_name_H-M   'P 1'
#
loop_
_entity.id
_entity.type
_entity.pdbx_description
1 polymer ?
#
loop_
_entity_poly.entity_id
_entity_poly.type
_entity_poly.pdbx_seq_one_letter_code
_entity_poly.pdbx_strand_id
1 'polypeptide(L)'
;ILEINGSPGSGADYEGYQYKDYYSDPEPSGRIDGETMMSYVVDWVSDRAHWDRQSLVECGWLETMDIDEIGKVRVKFDTGNGSDACALHADKILESKGKVVKWEYDGKVYTKPKHGESKVFRSNATNEPSEIRPTILMTLTFNGFTYPNIEVGLDQRPRSGSDLLVNRDLMRQMNVAVNPNRTFVLSKRLKPIEKEGRQDKVGFEKKK
;
A
#
# COMPACT_ATOMS: atom_id res chain seq x y z
N ILE A 1 -12.53 -21.52 5.13
CA ILE A 1 -12.85 -22.19 3.84
C ILE A 1 -14.37 -22.10 3.72
N LEU A 2 -14.85 -21.27 2.81
CA LEU A 2 -16.26 -21.27 2.44
C LEU A 2 -16.51 -22.52 1.57
N GLU A 3 -17.19 -23.49 2.10
CA GLU A 3 -17.68 -24.60 1.29
C GLU A 3 -18.88 -24.09 0.50
N ILE A 4 -18.71 -23.88 -0.80
CA ILE A 4 -19.82 -23.52 -1.66
C ILE A 4 -20.54 -24.79 -2.01
N ASN A 5 -21.63 -25.08 -1.31
CA ASN A 5 -22.61 -26.07 -1.75
C ASN A 5 -23.18 -25.66 -3.10
N GLY A 6 -23.34 -26.62 -4.01
CA GLY A 6 -23.94 -26.41 -5.34
C GLY A 6 -25.40 -25.94 -5.33
N SER A 7 -25.96 -25.69 -4.15
CA SER A 7 -27.27 -25.06 -3.94
C SER A 7 -27.17 -24.16 -2.72
N PRO A 8 -26.61 -22.96 -2.86
CA PRO A 8 -26.79 -21.95 -1.82
C PRO A 8 -28.31 -21.71 -1.74
N GLY A 9 -28.89 -21.97 -0.57
CA GLY A 9 -30.29 -21.68 -0.33
C GLY A 9 -30.57 -20.22 -0.60
N SER A 10 -31.06 -19.91 -1.79
CA SER A 10 -31.43 -18.57 -2.16
C SER A 10 -32.55 -18.11 -1.25
N GLY A 11 -32.27 -17.14 -0.39
CA GLY A 11 -33.27 -16.50 0.46
C GLY A 11 -33.52 -17.17 1.79
N ALA A 12 -32.72 -18.11 2.25
CA ALA A 12 -32.80 -18.59 3.62
C ALA A 12 -32.07 -17.62 4.56
N ASP A 13 -32.82 -17.11 5.52
CA ASP A 13 -32.23 -16.46 6.68
C ASP A 13 -31.37 -17.49 7.44
N TYR A 14 -30.07 -17.35 7.40
CA TYR A 14 -29.19 -18.17 8.22
C TYR A 14 -29.25 -17.68 9.67
N GLU A 15 -30.28 -18.11 10.41
CA GLU A 15 -30.31 -17.91 11.86
C GLU A 15 -29.15 -18.67 12.47
N GLY A 16 -28.22 -17.91 13.03
CA GLY A 16 -27.12 -18.45 13.82
C GLY A 16 -25.72 -18.33 13.23
N TYR A 17 -25.56 -17.82 12.04
CA TYR A 17 -24.21 -17.53 11.53
C TYR A 17 -23.80 -16.11 11.94
N GLN A 18 -22.91 -16.02 12.93
CA GLN A 18 -22.21 -14.78 13.25
C GLN A 18 -20.91 -14.75 12.46
N TYR A 19 -20.85 -13.90 11.46
CA TYR A 19 -19.58 -13.59 10.79
C TYR A 19 -18.76 -12.70 11.72
N LYS A 20 -17.66 -13.25 12.22
CA LYS A 20 -16.62 -12.44 12.87
C LYS A 20 -15.72 -11.86 11.82
N ASP A 21 -15.83 -10.58 11.57
CA ASP A 21 -14.78 -9.86 10.87
C ASP A 21 -13.60 -9.71 11.84
N TYR A 22 -12.55 -10.50 11.60
CA TYR A 22 -11.34 -10.48 12.41
C TYR A 22 -10.53 -9.20 12.25
N TYR A 23 -10.92 -8.32 11.34
CA TYR A 23 -10.08 -7.20 10.92
C TYR A 23 -10.62 -5.82 11.28
N SER A 24 -11.89 -5.65 11.54
CA SER A 24 -12.48 -4.33 11.65
C SER A 24 -13.36 -4.05 12.87
N ASP A 25 -13.93 -5.05 13.53
CA ASP A 25 -14.79 -4.77 14.68
C ASP A 25 -14.95 -5.98 15.59
N PRO A 26 -14.76 -5.85 16.91
CA PRO A 26 -15.07 -6.88 17.89
C PRO A 26 -16.59 -7.05 18.12
N GLU A 27 -17.42 -6.15 17.64
CA GLU A 27 -18.87 -6.27 17.73
C GLU A 27 -19.38 -7.27 16.69
N PRO A 28 -20.28 -8.20 17.07
CA PRO A 28 -20.89 -9.09 16.10
C PRO A 28 -21.65 -8.24 15.08
N SER A 29 -21.14 -8.20 13.87
CA SER A 29 -21.88 -7.62 12.76
C SER A 29 -23.22 -8.34 12.67
N GLY A 30 -24.27 -7.60 12.51
CA GLY A 30 -25.62 -8.11 12.52
C GLY A 30 -25.84 -9.25 11.50
N ARG A 31 -26.99 -9.85 11.58
CA ARG A 31 -27.48 -10.90 10.71
C ARG A 31 -27.23 -10.59 9.23
N ILE A 32 -26.48 -11.44 8.54
CA ILE A 32 -26.30 -11.33 7.08
C ILE A 32 -27.55 -11.94 6.45
N ASP A 33 -28.34 -11.10 5.78
CA ASP A 33 -29.46 -11.59 4.99
C ASP A 33 -28.99 -12.25 3.68
N GLY A 34 -29.89 -12.97 3.02
CA GLY A 34 -29.56 -13.71 1.81
C GLY A 34 -29.13 -12.79 0.63
N GLU A 35 -29.63 -11.55 0.60
CA GLU A 35 -29.28 -10.57 -0.41
C GLU A 35 -27.84 -10.08 -0.22
N THR A 36 -27.46 -9.80 1.01
CA THR A 36 -26.08 -9.43 1.38
C THR A 36 -25.11 -10.59 1.09
N MET A 37 -25.52 -11.83 1.39
CA MET A 37 -24.68 -13.00 1.09
C MET A 37 -24.47 -13.19 -0.42
N MET A 38 -25.52 -13.01 -1.23
CA MET A 38 -25.41 -13.07 -2.69
C MET A 38 -24.53 -11.95 -3.24
N SER A 39 -24.60 -10.77 -2.69
CA SER A 39 -23.70 -9.65 -3.01
C SER A 39 -22.23 -10.06 -2.80
N TYR A 40 -21.89 -10.63 -1.64
CA TYR A 40 -20.54 -11.14 -1.40
C TYR A 40 -20.11 -12.24 -2.36
N VAL A 41 -21.02 -13.15 -2.75
CA VAL A 41 -20.72 -14.18 -3.72
C VAL A 41 -20.47 -13.58 -5.11
N VAL A 42 -21.28 -12.59 -5.52
CA VAL A 42 -21.11 -11.89 -6.80
C VAL A 42 -19.79 -11.10 -6.80
N ASP A 43 -19.49 -10.39 -5.72
CA ASP A 43 -18.24 -9.66 -5.58
C ASP A 43 -17.04 -10.63 -5.59
N TRP A 44 -17.14 -11.74 -4.89
CA TRP A 44 -16.09 -12.76 -4.88
C TRP A 44 -15.89 -13.41 -6.26
N VAL A 45 -16.97 -13.68 -7.01
CA VAL A 45 -16.88 -14.22 -8.38
C VAL A 45 -16.32 -13.17 -9.33
N SER A 46 -16.75 -11.91 -9.19
CA SER A 46 -16.24 -10.80 -9.99
C SER A 46 -14.75 -10.56 -9.74
N ASP A 47 -14.36 -10.54 -8.48
CA ASP A 47 -12.96 -10.42 -8.09
C ASP A 47 -12.14 -11.61 -8.61
N ARG A 48 -12.68 -12.81 -8.58
CA ARG A 48 -11.98 -13.98 -9.09
C ARG A 48 -11.88 -14.00 -10.63
N ALA A 49 -12.86 -13.46 -11.34
CA ALA A 49 -12.77 -13.24 -12.79
C ALA A 49 -11.66 -12.19 -13.13
N HIS A 50 -11.39 -11.29 -12.21
CA HIS A 50 -10.25 -10.37 -12.28
C HIS A 50 -8.98 -10.97 -11.68
N TRP A 51 -9.09 -11.98 -10.84
CA TRP A 51 -8.00 -12.64 -10.13
C TRP A 51 -7.09 -13.49 -11.02
N ASP A 52 -7.56 -13.92 -12.17
CA ASP A 52 -6.68 -14.48 -13.20
C ASP A 52 -5.58 -13.50 -13.63
N ARG A 53 -5.71 -12.23 -13.23
CA ARG A 53 -4.71 -11.18 -13.46
C ARG A 53 -3.71 -11.03 -12.33
N GLN A 54 -4.05 -11.43 -11.11
CA GLN A 54 -3.21 -11.27 -9.92
C GLN A 54 -3.40 -12.42 -8.94
N SER A 55 -2.78 -13.57 -9.19
CA SER A 55 -2.62 -14.59 -8.16
C SER A 55 -1.79 -14.03 -7.00
N LEU A 56 -2.02 -14.52 -5.78
CA LEU A 56 -1.19 -14.16 -4.62
C LEU A 56 0.29 -14.40 -4.95
N VAL A 57 1.09 -13.34 -4.89
CA VAL A 57 2.50 -13.38 -5.27
C VAL A 57 3.36 -13.04 -4.06
N GLU A 58 4.38 -13.83 -3.80
CA GLU A 58 5.39 -13.50 -2.79
C GLU A 58 6.31 -12.40 -3.31
N CYS A 59 6.42 -11.30 -2.56
CA CYS A 59 7.42 -10.25 -2.80
C CYS A 59 8.40 -10.14 -1.63
N GLY A 60 9.54 -9.50 -1.87
CA GLY A 60 10.46 -9.12 -0.80
C GLY A 60 9.95 -7.91 -0.02
N TRP A 61 10.48 -7.69 1.19
CA TRP A 61 10.16 -6.47 1.95
C TRP A 61 10.74 -5.19 1.32
N LEU A 62 11.76 -5.33 0.46
CA LEU A 62 12.30 -4.29 -0.42
C LEU A 62 12.17 -4.75 -1.87
N GLU A 63 11.66 -3.88 -2.74
CA GLU A 63 11.52 -4.07 -4.17
C GLU A 63 11.86 -2.79 -4.93
N THR A 64 11.77 -2.85 -6.25
CA THR A 64 11.80 -1.69 -7.15
C THR A 64 10.44 -1.54 -7.81
N MET A 65 9.92 -0.33 -7.84
CA MET A 65 8.66 0.03 -8.48
C MET A 65 8.88 1.21 -9.42
N ASP A 66 8.14 1.27 -10.50
CA ASP A 66 8.12 2.44 -11.39
C ASP A 66 6.99 3.37 -10.97
N ILE A 67 7.31 4.64 -10.75
CA ILE A 67 6.35 5.69 -10.40
C ILE A 67 6.31 6.67 -11.57
N ASP A 68 5.10 6.92 -12.08
CA ASP A 68 4.89 7.86 -13.17
C ASP A 68 5.57 9.21 -12.90
N GLU A 69 6.22 9.79 -13.93
CA GLU A 69 7.03 11.02 -13.90
C GLU A 69 8.33 10.94 -13.07
N ILE A 70 8.42 10.07 -12.07
CA ILE A 70 9.60 9.93 -11.20
C ILE A 70 10.55 8.86 -11.74
N GLY A 71 9.98 7.75 -12.24
CA GLY A 71 10.72 6.59 -12.70
C GLY A 71 10.90 5.53 -11.59
N LYS A 72 11.92 4.69 -11.75
CA LYS A 72 12.15 3.56 -10.85
C LYS A 72 12.72 4.00 -9.51
N VAL A 73 12.03 3.63 -8.46
CA VAL A 73 12.42 3.92 -7.06
C VAL A 73 12.49 2.64 -6.24
N ARG A 74 13.24 2.68 -5.17
CA ARG A 74 13.27 1.60 -4.17
C ARG A 74 12.07 1.75 -3.25
N VAL A 75 11.30 0.67 -3.10
CA VAL A 75 10.10 0.67 -2.27
C VAL A 75 10.23 -0.32 -1.12
N LYS A 76 9.66 0.02 0.03
CA LYS A 76 9.51 -0.86 1.18
C LYS A 76 8.04 -1.22 1.33
N PHE A 77 7.74 -2.50 1.35
CA PHE A 77 6.43 -3.02 1.72
C PHE A 77 6.32 -3.03 3.25
N ASP A 78 5.61 -2.06 3.80
CA ASP A 78 5.52 -1.86 5.25
C ASP A 78 4.19 -2.38 5.79
N THR A 79 4.18 -3.65 6.20
CA THR A 79 2.99 -4.32 6.76
C THR A 79 2.46 -3.66 8.03
N GLY A 80 3.27 -2.84 8.71
CA GLY A 80 2.86 -2.01 9.83
C GLY A 80 2.19 -0.69 9.42
N ASN A 81 2.30 -0.29 8.14
CA ASN A 81 1.71 0.96 7.67
C ASN A 81 0.22 0.81 7.35
N GLY A 82 -0.63 1.22 8.30
CA GLY A 82 -2.07 1.25 8.16
C GLY A 82 -2.65 2.62 7.79
N SER A 83 -1.80 3.57 7.32
CA SER A 83 -2.30 4.86 6.83
C SER A 83 -3.03 4.72 5.50
N ASP A 84 -3.96 5.64 5.23
CA ASP A 84 -4.77 5.64 4.01
C ASP A 84 -3.92 5.85 2.74
N ALA A 85 -2.77 6.50 2.85
CA ALA A 85 -1.87 6.80 1.74
C ALA A 85 -0.52 6.09 1.88
N CYS A 86 0.08 5.72 0.76
CA CYS A 86 1.51 5.40 0.69
C CYS A 86 2.35 6.63 1.04
N ALA A 87 3.61 6.46 1.44
CA ALA A 87 4.46 7.60 1.78
C ALA A 87 5.65 7.69 0.83
N LEU A 88 5.67 8.72 -0.01
CA LEU A 88 6.78 9.02 -0.92
C LEU A 88 7.73 10.03 -0.27
N HIS A 89 9.02 9.74 -0.31
CA HIS A 89 10.04 10.68 0.11
C HIS A 89 10.04 11.94 -0.76
N ALA A 90 10.08 13.09 -0.12
CA ALA A 90 10.35 14.39 -0.74
C ALA A 90 11.60 14.99 -0.08
N ASP A 91 12.58 15.39 -0.89
CA ASP A 91 13.77 16.10 -0.35
C ASP A 91 13.32 17.43 0.29
N LYS A 92 12.33 18.08 -0.34
CA LYS A 92 11.71 19.31 0.18
C LYS A 92 10.29 19.48 -0.36
N ILE A 93 9.35 19.87 0.48
CA ILE A 93 8.02 20.34 0.08
C ILE A 93 8.08 21.84 -0.09
N LEU A 94 7.90 22.33 -1.32
CA LEU A 94 8.01 23.73 -1.69
C LEU A 94 6.68 24.46 -1.55
N GLU A 95 5.56 23.78 -1.86
CA GLU A 95 4.20 24.31 -1.77
C GLU A 95 3.22 23.18 -1.46
N SER A 96 2.28 23.41 -0.53
CA SER A 96 1.25 22.40 -0.18
C SER A 96 -0.08 23.02 0.32
N LYS A 97 -0.14 24.34 0.49
CA LYS A 97 -1.34 25.02 1.05
C LYS A 97 -2.42 25.31 0.02
N GLY A 98 -2.09 25.31 -1.28
CA GLY A 98 -3.00 25.62 -2.38
C GLY A 98 -3.67 24.38 -2.97
N LYS A 99 -4.13 24.52 -4.22
CA LYS A 99 -4.73 23.43 -5.02
C LYS A 99 -3.68 22.50 -5.63
N VAL A 100 -2.41 22.84 -5.52
CA VAL A 100 -1.30 22.07 -6.05
C VAL A 100 -0.29 21.78 -4.96
N VAL A 101 0.43 20.69 -5.12
CA VAL A 101 1.60 20.38 -4.31
C VAL A 101 2.82 20.45 -5.20
N LYS A 102 3.84 21.17 -4.74
CA LYS A 102 5.12 21.30 -5.40
C LYS A 102 6.22 20.79 -4.48
N TRP A 103 7.03 19.87 -4.98
CA TRP A 103 8.09 19.25 -4.17
C TRP A 103 9.35 18.99 -4.99
N GLU A 104 10.45 18.83 -4.29
CA GLU A 104 11.74 18.43 -4.83
C GLU A 104 12.00 16.96 -4.49
N TYR A 105 12.45 16.20 -5.47
CA TYR A 105 12.88 14.83 -5.32
C TYR A 105 14.06 14.58 -6.27
N ASP A 106 15.18 14.14 -5.71
CA ASP A 106 16.40 13.82 -6.44
C ASP A 106 16.90 14.95 -7.36
N GLY A 107 16.83 16.19 -6.85
CA GLY A 107 17.25 17.40 -7.54
C GLY A 107 16.31 17.89 -8.65
N LYS A 108 15.13 17.27 -8.80
CA LYS A 108 14.09 17.69 -9.73
C LYS A 108 12.88 18.22 -8.98
N VAL A 109 12.21 19.19 -9.59
CA VAL A 109 10.98 19.77 -9.04
C VAL A 109 9.77 19.20 -9.76
N TYR A 110 8.82 18.72 -9.00
CA TYR A 110 7.56 18.15 -9.47
C TYR A 110 6.39 19.01 -8.99
N THR A 111 5.29 18.98 -9.74
CA THR A 111 4.05 19.69 -9.39
C THR A 111 2.86 18.85 -9.79
N LYS A 112 1.94 18.60 -8.86
CA LYS A 112 0.68 17.88 -9.11
C LYS A 112 -0.49 18.54 -8.39
N PRO A 113 -1.73 18.32 -8.85
CA PRO A 113 -2.91 18.69 -8.09
C PRO A 113 -2.86 18.06 -6.70
N LYS A 114 -3.18 18.83 -5.66
CA LYS A 114 -3.37 18.32 -4.32
C LYS A 114 -4.64 17.48 -4.29
N HIS A 115 -4.54 16.22 -3.84
CA HIS A 115 -5.70 15.35 -3.67
C HIS A 115 -6.36 15.60 -2.31
N GLY A 116 -5.55 15.60 -1.25
CA GLY A 116 -6.02 15.75 0.12
C GLY A 116 -4.89 15.88 1.12
N GLU A 117 -5.14 15.33 2.30
CA GLU A 117 -4.17 15.26 3.39
C GLU A 117 -4.27 13.90 4.09
N SER A 118 -3.16 13.25 4.31
CA SER A 118 -3.06 12.03 5.09
C SER A 118 -2.61 12.34 6.52
N LYS A 119 -3.28 11.73 7.49
CA LYS A 119 -2.96 11.84 8.92
C LYS A 119 -2.10 10.66 9.33
N VAL A 120 -0.94 10.93 9.88
CA VAL A 120 -0.03 9.90 10.36
C VAL A 120 -0.11 9.80 11.88
N PHE A 121 -0.45 8.61 12.37
CA PHE A 121 -0.47 8.30 13.80
C PHE A 121 0.72 7.39 14.14
N ARG A 122 1.47 7.73 15.18
CA ARG A 122 2.56 6.88 15.68
C ARG A 122 2.06 6.11 16.91
N SER A 123 2.58 4.91 17.11
CA SER A 123 2.11 3.95 18.14
C SER A 123 2.09 4.46 19.58
N ASN A 124 2.79 5.53 19.88
CA ASN A 124 2.82 6.19 21.21
C ASN A 124 2.12 7.55 21.19
N ALA A 125 1.39 7.87 20.13
CA ALA A 125 0.71 9.13 20.04
C ALA A 125 -0.62 9.08 20.80
N THR A 126 -0.98 10.21 21.35
CA THR A 126 -2.33 10.57 21.75
C THR A 126 -3.29 10.44 20.55
N ASN A 127 -4.59 10.64 20.73
CA ASN A 127 -5.58 10.62 19.65
C ASN A 127 -5.36 11.73 18.58
N GLU A 128 -4.29 12.50 18.68
CA GLU A 128 -3.92 13.51 17.70
C GLU A 128 -2.91 12.97 16.69
N PRO A 129 -3.03 13.32 15.40
CA PRO A 129 -2.06 12.90 14.40
C PRO A 129 -0.69 13.53 14.71
N SER A 130 0.36 12.73 14.68
CA SER A 130 1.72 13.20 14.86
C SER A 130 2.24 14.03 13.68
N GLU A 131 1.60 13.89 12.52
CA GLU A 131 1.99 14.56 11.27
C GLU A 131 0.81 14.59 10.30
N ILE A 132 0.68 15.67 9.54
CA ILE A 132 -0.27 15.80 8.43
C ILE A 132 0.57 15.99 7.16
N ARG A 133 0.32 15.17 6.13
CA ARG A 133 1.04 15.19 4.86
C ARG A 133 0.10 15.55 3.72
N PRO A 134 0.52 16.44 2.81
CA PRO A 134 -0.22 16.65 1.58
C PRO A 134 -0.20 15.39 0.74
N THR A 135 -1.34 15.03 0.12
CA THR A 135 -1.45 13.87 -0.75
C THR A 135 -1.67 14.26 -2.19
N ILE A 136 -1.19 13.42 -3.09
CA ILE A 136 -1.32 13.49 -4.54
C ILE A 136 -1.72 12.12 -5.08
N LEU A 137 -2.28 12.06 -6.28
CA LEU A 137 -2.53 10.80 -6.97
C LEU A 137 -1.40 10.49 -7.94
N MET A 138 -0.90 9.26 -7.91
CA MET A 138 0.14 8.77 -8.78
C MET A 138 -0.21 7.43 -9.40
N THR A 139 0.38 7.13 -10.55
CA THR A 139 0.30 5.81 -11.16
C THR A 139 1.58 5.05 -10.84
N LEU A 140 1.41 3.83 -10.32
CA LEU A 140 2.51 2.95 -9.94
C LEU A 140 2.49 1.72 -10.83
N THR A 141 3.68 1.25 -11.24
CA THR A 141 3.80 -0.01 -12.01
C THR A 141 4.71 -0.96 -11.25
N PHE A 142 4.20 -2.16 -10.97
CA PHE A 142 4.92 -3.20 -10.24
C PHE A 142 4.59 -4.58 -10.80
N ASN A 143 5.60 -5.42 -10.99
CA ASN A 143 5.46 -6.80 -11.47
C ASN A 143 4.63 -6.92 -12.77
N GLY A 144 4.75 -5.93 -13.68
CA GLY A 144 4.00 -5.89 -14.94
C GLY A 144 2.58 -5.34 -14.87
N PHE A 145 2.09 -5.00 -13.68
CA PHE A 145 0.76 -4.42 -13.47
C PHE A 145 0.86 -2.93 -13.17
N THR A 146 -0.14 -2.19 -13.66
CA THR A 146 -0.25 -0.74 -13.44
C THR A 146 -1.41 -0.45 -12.50
N TYR A 147 -1.14 0.36 -11.48
CA TYR A 147 -2.07 0.77 -10.43
C TYR A 147 -2.27 2.27 -10.54
N PRO A 148 -3.34 2.74 -11.20
CA PRO A 148 -3.63 4.16 -11.36
C PRO A 148 -4.25 4.76 -10.11
N ASN A 149 -4.12 6.07 -9.95
CA ASN A 149 -4.77 6.86 -8.91
C ASN A 149 -4.46 6.41 -7.47
N ILE A 150 -3.25 5.93 -7.24
CA ILE A 150 -2.81 5.58 -5.89
C ILE A 150 -2.54 6.86 -5.11
N GLU A 151 -3.17 6.98 -3.94
CA GLU A 151 -2.94 8.11 -3.05
C GLU A 151 -1.58 7.99 -2.36
N VAL A 152 -0.79 9.05 -2.50
CA VAL A 152 0.59 9.11 -2.00
C VAL A 152 0.77 10.38 -1.19
N GLY A 153 1.10 10.24 0.10
CA GLY A 153 1.48 11.33 0.98
C GLY A 153 2.96 11.68 0.82
N LEU A 154 3.27 12.97 0.71
CA LEU A 154 4.66 13.41 0.63
C LEU A 154 5.29 13.49 2.03
N ASP A 155 6.44 12.86 2.17
CA ASP A 155 7.15 12.71 3.43
C ASP A 155 8.54 13.31 3.35
N GLN A 156 8.77 14.38 4.09
CA GLN A 156 10.03 15.12 4.10
C GLN A 156 11.02 14.58 5.15
N ARG A 157 10.94 13.32 5.51
CA ARG A 157 11.88 12.68 6.43
C ARG A 157 13.23 12.38 5.75
N PRO A 158 14.31 12.22 6.52
CA PRO A 158 15.55 11.69 5.98
C PRO A 158 15.32 10.33 5.28
N ARG A 159 15.93 10.13 4.12
CA ARG A 159 15.82 8.87 3.37
C ARG A 159 16.22 7.68 4.25
N SER A 160 15.33 6.73 4.40
CA SER A 160 15.49 5.54 5.25
C SER A 160 15.79 4.27 4.44
N GLY A 161 16.53 4.39 3.33
CA GLY A 161 16.87 3.23 2.49
C GLY A 161 15.80 2.83 1.47
N SER A 162 14.62 3.44 1.51
CA SER A 162 13.56 3.33 0.49
C SER A 162 12.97 4.70 0.21
N ASP A 163 12.53 4.91 -1.01
CA ASP A 163 11.94 6.17 -1.44
C ASP A 163 10.42 6.18 -1.27
N LEU A 164 9.77 5.01 -1.36
CA LEU A 164 8.34 4.83 -1.14
C LEU A 164 8.09 3.77 -0.07
N LEU A 165 7.19 4.09 0.87
CA LEU A 165 6.59 3.11 1.78
C LEU A 165 5.21 2.73 1.25
N VAL A 166 5.05 1.46 0.90
CA VAL A 166 3.78 0.89 0.45
C VAL A 166 2.94 0.56 1.66
N ASN A 167 1.69 1.03 1.70
CA ASN A 167 0.74 0.76 2.77
C ASN A 167 0.01 -0.58 2.57
N ARG A 168 -0.72 -1.02 3.59
CA ARG A 168 -1.47 -2.29 3.55
C ARG A 168 -2.54 -2.33 2.47
N ASP A 169 -3.18 -1.21 2.17
CA ASP A 169 -4.26 -1.16 1.19
C ASP A 169 -3.75 -1.38 -0.23
N LEU A 170 -2.62 -0.77 -0.58
CA LEU A 170 -1.98 -1.04 -1.86
C LEU A 170 -1.45 -2.48 -1.95
N MET A 171 -0.93 -3.05 -0.83
CA MET A 171 -0.53 -4.46 -0.81
C MET A 171 -1.70 -5.40 -1.09
N ARG A 172 -2.89 -5.11 -0.55
CA ARG A 172 -4.12 -5.87 -0.85
C ARG A 172 -4.51 -5.75 -2.33
N GLN A 173 -4.47 -4.54 -2.89
CA GLN A 173 -4.75 -4.33 -4.32
C GLN A 173 -3.76 -5.08 -5.21
N MET A 174 -2.49 -5.15 -4.81
CA MET A 174 -1.46 -5.89 -5.50
C MET A 174 -1.52 -7.40 -5.27
N ASN A 175 -2.33 -7.86 -4.34
CA ASN A 175 -2.43 -9.24 -3.87
C ASN A 175 -1.05 -9.86 -3.58
N VAL A 176 -0.23 -9.18 -2.77
CA VAL A 176 1.13 -9.62 -2.43
C VAL A 176 1.25 -10.10 -1.00
N ALA A 177 2.02 -11.17 -0.82
CA ALA A 177 2.52 -11.63 0.48
C ALA A 177 3.98 -11.19 0.66
N VAL A 178 4.25 -10.43 1.71
CA VAL A 178 5.59 -9.90 1.98
C VAL A 178 6.44 -10.91 2.74
N ASN A 179 7.56 -11.33 2.16
CA ASN A 179 8.55 -12.17 2.83
C ASN A 179 9.63 -11.29 3.47
N PRO A 180 9.71 -11.22 4.82
CA PRO A 180 10.67 -10.38 5.51
C PRO A 180 12.12 -10.86 5.37
N ASN A 181 12.34 -12.10 4.95
CA ASN A 181 13.68 -12.67 4.77
C ASN A 181 14.25 -12.41 3.36
N ARG A 182 13.50 -11.82 2.45
CA ARG A 182 13.89 -11.67 1.05
C ARG A 182 13.76 -10.20 0.59
N THR A 183 14.59 -9.84 -0.38
CA THR A 183 14.54 -8.54 -1.07
C THR A 183 14.65 -8.76 -2.57
N PHE A 184 14.01 -7.91 -3.35
CA PHE A 184 14.07 -7.93 -4.82
C PHE A 184 13.73 -9.30 -5.42
N VAL A 185 12.58 -9.84 -4.99
CA VAL A 185 12.05 -11.13 -5.47
C VAL A 185 11.40 -10.97 -6.84
N LEU A 186 10.62 -9.90 -7.01
CA LEU A 186 9.84 -9.62 -8.22
C LEU A 186 10.46 -8.53 -9.09
N SER A 187 11.47 -7.85 -8.59
CA SER A 187 12.10 -6.73 -9.28
C SER A 187 13.63 -6.81 -9.25
N LYS A 188 14.27 -6.11 -10.16
CA LYS A 188 15.72 -5.98 -10.16
C LYS A 188 16.12 -4.88 -9.16
N ARG A 189 17.15 -5.15 -8.37
CA ARG A 189 17.77 -4.16 -7.50
C ARG A 189 18.30 -2.99 -8.34
N LEU A 190 17.92 -1.77 -7.97
CA LEU A 190 18.52 -0.57 -8.56
C LEU A 190 19.99 -0.51 -8.16
N LYS A 191 20.85 -0.16 -9.12
CA LYS A 191 22.24 0.16 -8.79
C LYS A 191 22.22 1.33 -7.81
N PRO A 192 23.11 1.34 -6.80
CA PRO A 192 23.29 2.51 -5.95
C PRO A 192 23.56 3.71 -6.86
N ILE A 193 22.85 4.79 -6.67
CA ILE A 193 23.26 6.07 -7.28
C ILE A 193 24.55 6.42 -6.53
N GLU A 194 25.67 6.43 -7.23
CA GLU A 194 26.93 6.95 -6.70
C GLU A 194 26.75 8.46 -6.51
N LYS A 195 26.15 8.84 -5.37
CA LYS A 195 26.21 10.20 -4.87
C LYS A 195 27.48 10.28 -4.04
N GLU A 196 28.46 11.02 -4.53
CA GLU A 196 29.65 11.39 -3.77
C GLU A 196 29.22 11.76 -2.35
N GLY A 197 29.63 10.99 -1.37
CA GLY A 197 29.52 11.28 0.06
C GLY A 197 28.43 10.55 0.87
N ARG A 198 27.61 9.65 0.30
CA ARG A 198 26.67 8.81 1.09
C ARG A 198 27.11 7.36 1.14
N GLN A 199 27.73 6.96 2.25
CA GLN A 199 27.88 5.55 2.59
C GLN A 199 26.48 4.97 2.88
N ASP A 200 26.01 4.08 2.03
CA ASP A 200 24.87 3.22 2.33
C ASP A 200 25.21 2.33 3.54
N LYS A 201 24.85 2.77 4.74
CA LYS A 201 24.91 1.92 5.94
C LYS A 201 23.77 0.89 5.89
N VAL A 202 23.82 -0.03 4.97
CA VAL A 202 23.05 -1.27 5.01
C VAL A 202 24.05 -2.43 4.93
N GLY A 203 24.88 -2.52 5.95
CA GLY A 203 25.70 -3.69 6.20
C GLY A 203 25.09 -4.49 7.33
N PHE A 204 24.27 -5.47 7.03
CA PHE A 204 24.10 -6.59 7.93
C PHE A 204 25.35 -7.45 7.79
N GLU A 205 26.39 -7.18 8.59
CA GLU A 205 27.47 -8.14 8.77
C GLU A 205 26.89 -9.39 9.44
N LYS A 206 26.86 -10.50 8.70
CA LYS A 206 26.69 -11.81 9.31
C LYS A 206 27.89 -12.04 10.23
N LYS A 207 27.70 -11.92 11.54
CA LYS A 207 28.66 -12.52 12.49
C LYS A 207 28.67 -14.03 12.24
N LYS A 208 29.85 -14.53 11.92
CA LYS A 208 30.18 -15.97 11.89
C LYS A 208 30.09 -16.56 13.30
#